data_d50b83f38ec62297e960526d7a097078
#
_entry.id   d50b83f38ec62297e960526d7a097078
#
_cell.length_a   1.000
_cell.length_b   1.000
_cell.length_c   1.000
_cell.angle_alpha   90.00
_cell.angle_beta   90.00
_cell.angle_gamma   90.00
#
_symmetry.space_group_name_H-M   'P 1'
#
loop_
_entity.id
_entity.type
_entity.pdbx_description
1 polymer ?
#
loop_
_entity_poly.entity_id
_entity_poly.type
_entity_poly.pdbx_seq_one_letter_code
_entity_poly.pdbx_strand_id
1 'polypeptide(L)'
;MGPLRLWTPVVLAPMAGVTDVPFRRLCRIMGESGLPDHLRPTGIPSWAAEPGERATASSPQPPRDGAGEPRHVAIPRVDAPAGLYVTEMVTSRALVEENERTLEMVRPDPAERVRSLQLYGVDPAVMARATTMLIERDLTDHIDLNFGCPVPKVTKKGGGAALPWKRDLFADLVAAVVRACDEAGERAGRDIPVTVKIRIGIDAEHETATDAALSAQKLGAAALTLHARTQNQHYA
;
A
#
# COMPACT_ATOMS: atom_id res chain seq x y z
N MET A 1 -0.60 6.89 8.28
CA MET A 1 -1.44 5.96 7.52
C MET A 1 -1.33 4.63 8.22
N GLY A 2 -2.26 4.34 9.12
CA GLY A 2 -2.03 3.30 10.12
C GLY A 2 -0.72 3.54 10.88
N PRO A 3 0.12 2.50 11.06
CA PRO A 3 1.42 2.64 11.71
C PRO A 3 2.46 3.37 10.86
N LEU A 4 2.26 3.50 9.55
CA LEU A 4 3.21 4.12 8.63
C LEU A 4 3.20 5.64 8.74
N ARG A 5 4.36 6.22 8.96
CA ARG A 5 4.57 7.67 9.02
C ARG A 5 5.20 8.16 7.73
N LEU A 6 4.45 8.94 6.98
CA LEU A 6 4.90 9.58 5.75
C LEU A 6 5.36 11.01 6.07
N TRP A 7 6.53 11.41 5.60
CA TRP A 7 6.98 12.79 5.79
C TRP A 7 6.25 13.74 4.85
N THR A 8 6.34 13.52 3.57
CA THR A 8 5.43 14.15 2.62
C THR A 8 4.17 13.30 2.56
N PRO A 9 2.99 13.83 2.84
CA PRO A 9 1.75 13.07 2.74
C PRO A 9 1.36 12.86 1.27
N VAL A 10 2.31 12.36 0.48
CA VAL A 10 2.17 12.10 -0.96
C VAL A 10 2.26 10.61 -1.20
N VAL A 11 1.35 10.12 -2.02
CA VAL A 11 1.32 8.72 -2.46
C VAL A 11 1.35 8.71 -3.99
N LEU A 12 2.34 8.04 -4.57
CA LEU A 12 2.31 7.73 -6.00
C LEU A 12 1.18 6.73 -6.24
N ALA A 13 0.14 7.20 -6.90
CA ALA A 13 -1.03 6.38 -7.18
C ALA A 13 -0.68 5.20 -8.11
N PRO A 14 -1.23 4.02 -7.86
CA PRO A 14 -1.02 2.85 -8.71
C PRO A 14 -1.60 3.07 -10.12
N MET A 15 -0.78 2.80 -11.12
CA MET A 15 -1.16 2.93 -12.54
C MET A 15 -0.66 1.72 -13.31
N ALA A 16 -1.60 0.92 -13.84
CA ALA A 16 -1.28 -0.28 -14.62
C ALA A 16 -0.42 0.06 -15.86
N GLY A 17 0.67 -0.65 -16.04
CA GLY A 17 1.65 -0.43 -17.11
C GLY A 17 2.54 0.80 -16.90
N VAL A 18 2.50 1.45 -15.74
CA VAL A 18 3.28 2.67 -15.46
C VAL A 18 4.06 2.56 -14.15
N THR A 19 3.43 2.19 -13.04
CA THR A 19 4.10 2.15 -11.73
C THR A 19 4.83 0.82 -11.49
N ASP A 20 5.61 0.42 -12.49
CA ASP A 20 6.57 -0.68 -12.41
C ASP A 20 7.79 -0.30 -11.54
N VAL A 21 8.68 -1.25 -11.29
CA VAL A 21 9.88 -1.03 -10.47
C VAL A 21 10.75 0.13 -10.98
N PRO A 22 11.10 0.22 -12.29
CA PRO A 22 11.89 1.32 -12.81
C PRO A 22 11.28 2.70 -12.57
N PHE A 23 9.98 2.84 -12.82
CA PHE A 23 9.28 4.12 -12.63
C PHE A 23 9.18 4.52 -11.15
N ARG A 24 8.83 3.58 -10.26
CA ARG A 24 8.82 3.85 -8.82
C ARG A 24 10.21 4.24 -8.30
N ARG A 25 11.27 3.56 -8.80
CA ARG A 25 12.66 3.89 -8.47
C ARG A 25 13.01 5.32 -8.87
N LEU A 26 12.64 5.73 -10.10
CA LEU A 26 12.84 7.10 -10.56
C LEU A 26 12.12 8.12 -9.68
N CYS A 27 10.83 7.90 -9.40
CA CYS A 27 10.04 8.77 -8.53
C CYS A 27 10.65 8.87 -7.13
N ARG A 28 11.11 7.75 -6.57
CA ARG A 28 11.76 7.71 -5.25
C ARG A 28 13.06 8.50 -5.23
N ILE A 29 13.95 8.28 -6.19
CA ILE A 29 15.22 9.02 -6.29
C ILE A 29 14.97 10.53 -6.36
N MET A 30 14.02 10.96 -7.16
CA MET A 30 13.66 12.38 -7.28
C MET A 30 13.03 12.91 -5.99
N GLY A 31 12.17 12.14 -5.35
CA GLY A 31 11.57 12.51 -4.06
C GLY A 31 12.62 12.62 -2.95
N GLU A 32 13.51 11.64 -2.86
CA GLU A 32 14.58 11.62 -1.84
C GLU A 32 15.61 12.73 -2.05
N SER A 33 15.90 13.12 -3.30
CA SER A 33 16.86 14.20 -3.60
C SER A 33 16.44 15.56 -3.05
N GLY A 34 15.14 15.80 -2.91
CA GLY A 34 14.57 17.03 -2.35
C GLY A 34 14.42 17.02 -0.82
N LEU A 35 14.78 15.93 -0.15
CA LEU A 35 14.63 15.84 1.30
C LEU A 35 15.73 16.62 2.05
N PRO A 36 15.38 17.21 3.21
CA PRO A 36 16.38 17.68 4.17
C PRO A 36 17.32 16.54 4.59
N ASP A 37 18.59 16.86 4.85
CA ASP A 37 19.62 15.85 5.14
C ASP A 37 19.24 14.88 6.29
N HIS A 38 18.60 15.39 7.34
CA HIS A 38 18.17 14.59 8.49
C HIS A 38 17.02 13.59 8.19
N LEU A 39 16.37 13.71 7.04
CA LEU A 39 15.31 12.81 6.58
C LEU A 39 15.77 11.91 5.44
N ARG A 40 16.94 12.17 4.87
CA ARG A 40 17.46 11.33 3.79
C ARG A 40 17.72 9.93 4.29
N PRO A 41 17.21 8.92 3.59
CA PRO A 41 17.46 7.53 3.94
C PRO A 41 18.94 7.22 3.90
N THR A 42 19.43 6.57 4.96
CA THR A 42 20.80 6.05 5.03
C THR A 42 20.75 4.53 5.14
N GLY A 43 21.61 3.85 4.39
CA GLY A 43 21.73 2.40 4.43
C GLY A 43 20.60 1.63 3.71
N ILE A 44 20.70 0.32 3.78
CA ILE A 44 19.76 -0.64 3.19
C ILE A 44 18.52 -0.76 4.10
N PRO A 45 17.31 -0.83 3.56
CA PRO A 45 16.11 -1.13 4.35
C PRO A 45 16.27 -2.44 5.13
N SER A 46 15.72 -2.50 6.36
CA SER A 46 15.87 -3.67 7.24
C SER A 46 15.40 -4.99 6.62
N TRP A 47 14.39 -4.96 5.76
CA TRP A 47 13.89 -6.16 5.08
C TRP A 47 14.81 -6.66 3.95
N ALA A 48 15.65 -5.77 3.38
CA ALA A 48 16.60 -6.11 2.31
C ALA A 48 17.98 -6.49 2.85
N ALA A 49 18.21 -6.34 4.16
CA ALA A 49 19.45 -6.75 4.81
C ALA A 49 19.51 -8.28 4.95
N GLU A 50 20.72 -8.84 4.81
CA GLU A 50 20.94 -10.27 5.06
C GLU A 50 20.57 -10.63 6.52
N PRO A 51 20.17 -11.89 6.81
CA PRO A 51 19.71 -12.29 8.14
C PRO A 51 20.65 -11.94 9.29
N GLY A 52 21.97 -11.89 9.04
CA GLY A 52 22.97 -11.46 10.02
C GLY A 52 23.07 -9.95 10.22
N GLU A 53 22.69 -9.16 9.24
CA GLU A 53 22.75 -7.69 9.27
C GLU A 53 21.48 -7.08 9.90
N ARG A 54 20.35 -7.79 9.86
CA ARG A 54 19.09 -7.33 10.47
C ARG A 54 19.20 -7.12 11.97
N ALA A 55 20.06 -7.87 12.65
CA ALA A 55 20.27 -7.78 14.09
C ALA A 55 21.15 -6.57 14.50
N THR A 56 21.87 -5.96 13.56
CA THR A 56 22.78 -4.83 13.82
C THR A 56 22.20 -3.48 13.41
N ALA A 57 21.09 -3.47 12.67
CA ALA A 57 20.33 -2.26 12.36
C ALA A 57 19.51 -1.83 13.58
N SER A 58 20.19 -1.63 14.72
CA SER A 58 19.59 -0.93 15.85
C SER A 58 19.22 0.47 15.40
N SER A 59 18.00 0.87 15.69
CA SER A 59 17.56 2.27 15.59
C SER A 59 18.71 3.18 16.07
N PRO A 60 19.04 4.29 15.37
CA PRO A 60 20.03 5.21 15.86
C PRO A 60 19.69 5.57 17.31
N GLN A 61 20.51 5.14 18.24
CA GLN A 61 20.36 5.58 19.62
C GLN A 61 20.63 7.09 19.62
N PRO A 62 19.79 7.89 20.27
CA PRO A 62 20.09 9.31 20.44
C PRO A 62 21.45 9.41 21.15
N PRO A 63 22.29 10.40 20.77
CA PRO A 63 23.57 10.61 21.43
C PRO A 63 23.35 10.74 22.93
N ARG A 64 24.14 10.01 23.73
CA ARG A 64 24.08 10.05 25.19
C ARG A 64 24.58 11.42 25.67
N ASP A 65 23.82 12.05 26.52
CA ASP A 65 24.01 13.38 27.05
C ASP A 65 25.32 13.55 27.85
N GLY A 66 26.01 14.60 27.53
CA GLY A 66 26.92 15.28 28.41
C GLY A 66 26.51 16.75 28.47
N ALA A 67 25.86 17.13 29.55
CA ALA A 67 25.66 18.50 30.06
C ALA A 67 25.11 19.57 29.09
N GLY A 68 23.88 20.00 29.31
CA GLY A 68 23.29 21.24 28.79
C GLY A 68 22.16 21.00 27.79
N GLU A 69 20.92 21.03 28.29
CA GLU A 69 19.72 20.80 27.52
C GLU A 69 19.51 21.77 26.34
N PRO A 70 19.38 21.25 25.11
CA PRO A 70 18.32 21.70 24.24
C PRO A 70 17.15 20.71 24.34
N ARG A 71 15.94 21.17 24.48
CA ARG A 71 14.73 20.39 24.38
C ARG A 71 14.76 19.60 23.07
N HIS A 72 15.07 18.31 23.13
CA HIS A 72 14.96 17.41 22.00
C HIS A 72 13.48 17.29 21.64
N VAL A 73 13.05 18.03 20.61
CA VAL A 73 11.88 17.64 19.86
C VAL A 73 12.25 16.30 19.24
N ALA A 74 11.75 15.22 19.82
CA ALA A 74 11.93 13.89 19.25
C ALA A 74 11.43 13.94 17.80
N ILE A 75 12.35 13.80 16.84
CA ILE A 75 11.98 13.73 15.42
C ILE A 75 11.13 12.48 15.28
N PRO A 76 9.85 12.58 14.87
CA PRO A 76 9.01 11.40 14.72
C PRO A 76 9.67 10.43 13.74
N ARG A 77 9.69 9.14 14.07
CA ARG A 77 10.13 8.11 13.13
C ARG A 77 9.36 8.26 11.82
N VAL A 78 10.06 8.38 10.71
CA VAL A 78 9.48 8.46 9.37
C VAL A 78 9.84 7.17 8.62
N ASP A 79 8.83 6.41 8.22
CA ASP A 79 9.02 5.14 7.54
C ASP A 79 9.17 5.33 6.03
N ALA A 80 8.44 6.30 5.47
CA ALA A 80 8.48 6.66 4.05
C ALA A 80 8.80 8.16 3.89
N PRO A 81 10.09 8.56 3.95
CA PRO A 81 10.51 9.95 4.02
C PRO A 81 10.32 10.73 2.72
N ALA A 82 10.06 10.10 1.60
CA ALA A 82 9.79 10.76 0.32
C ALA A 82 8.37 10.46 -0.20
N GLY A 83 7.49 9.96 0.68
CA GLY A 83 6.16 9.50 0.31
C GLY A 83 6.08 7.99 0.09
N LEU A 84 4.92 7.51 -0.34
CA LEU A 84 4.65 6.10 -0.58
C LEU A 84 4.50 5.83 -2.07
N TYR A 85 5.13 4.77 -2.57
CA TYR A 85 5.11 4.38 -3.97
C TYR A 85 4.38 3.05 -4.13
N VAL A 86 3.15 3.11 -4.66
CA VAL A 86 2.29 1.92 -4.80
C VAL A 86 2.57 1.22 -6.14
N THR A 87 2.65 -0.12 -6.11
CA THR A 87 2.85 -0.92 -7.33
C THR A 87 1.68 -0.79 -8.30
N GLU A 88 1.85 -1.28 -9.51
CA GLU A 88 0.72 -1.62 -10.38
C GLU A 88 -0.25 -2.57 -9.66
N MET A 89 -1.52 -2.57 -10.10
CA MET A 89 -2.50 -3.49 -9.54
C MET A 89 -2.19 -4.95 -9.91
N VAL A 90 -2.18 -5.80 -8.91
CA VAL A 90 -1.88 -7.22 -9.03
C VAL A 90 -3.12 -8.05 -8.77
N THR A 91 -3.40 -9.04 -9.62
CA THR A 91 -4.55 -9.91 -9.43
C THR A 91 -4.31 -10.96 -8.35
N SER A 92 -5.17 -10.99 -7.33
CA SER A 92 -5.09 -11.96 -6.23
C SER A 92 -5.16 -13.40 -6.72
N ARG A 93 -5.96 -13.68 -7.75
CA ARG A 93 -6.09 -15.01 -8.35
C ARG A 93 -4.75 -15.52 -8.91
N ALA A 94 -4.07 -14.71 -9.72
CA ALA A 94 -2.80 -15.11 -10.31
C ALA A 94 -1.68 -15.26 -9.26
N LEU A 95 -1.73 -14.48 -8.17
CA LEU A 95 -0.81 -14.67 -7.05
C LEU A 95 -0.99 -16.04 -6.38
N VAL A 96 -2.23 -16.38 -6.06
CA VAL A 96 -2.56 -17.67 -5.41
C VAL A 96 -2.25 -18.87 -6.33
N GLU A 97 -2.35 -18.67 -7.63
CA GLU A 97 -1.98 -19.65 -8.65
C GLU A 97 -0.48 -19.64 -8.97
N GLU A 98 0.31 -18.84 -8.26
CA GLU A 98 1.77 -18.72 -8.40
C GLU A 98 2.25 -18.40 -9.83
N ASN A 99 1.49 -17.59 -10.56
CA ASN A 99 1.85 -17.17 -11.90
C ASN A 99 3.18 -16.39 -11.88
N GLU A 100 4.19 -16.87 -12.61
CA GLU A 100 5.56 -16.34 -12.60
C GLU A 100 5.61 -14.82 -12.87
N ARG A 101 4.90 -14.36 -13.91
CA ARG A 101 4.86 -12.93 -14.25
C ARG A 101 4.26 -12.08 -13.11
N THR A 102 3.26 -12.62 -12.42
CA THR A 102 2.63 -11.94 -11.29
C THR A 102 3.55 -11.93 -10.08
N LEU A 103 4.30 -13.01 -9.85
CA LEU A 103 5.33 -13.06 -8.80
C LEU A 103 6.48 -12.08 -9.06
N GLU A 104 6.86 -11.87 -10.32
CA GLU A 104 7.83 -10.84 -10.70
C GLU A 104 7.32 -9.42 -10.38
N MET A 105 6.03 -9.14 -10.64
CA MET A 105 5.44 -7.82 -10.35
C MET A 105 5.44 -7.46 -8.87
N VAL A 106 5.37 -8.44 -7.96
CA VAL A 106 5.38 -8.22 -6.51
C VAL A 106 6.76 -8.29 -5.89
N ARG A 107 7.79 -8.61 -6.69
CA ARG A 107 9.18 -8.60 -6.21
C ARG A 107 9.59 -7.17 -5.88
N PRO A 108 10.00 -6.90 -4.63
CA PRO A 108 10.36 -5.55 -4.21
C PRO A 108 11.69 -5.08 -4.83
N ASP A 109 11.78 -3.78 -5.10
CA ASP A 109 13.10 -3.14 -5.31
C ASP A 109 13.86 -3.10 -3.98
N PRO A 110 15.11 -3.61 -3.92
CA PRO A 110 15.92 -3.59 -2.70
C PRO A 110 16.07 -2.22 -2.03
N ALA A 111 15.84 -1.15 -2.75
CA ALA A 111 15.89 0.20 -2.20
C ALA A 111 14.53 0.76 -1.74
N GLU A 112 13.41 0.06 -1.94
CA GLU A 112 12.10 0.47 -1.41
C GLU A 112 12.07 0.22 0.11
N ARG A 113 11.86 1.29 0.90
CA ARG A 113 11.78 1.20 2.36
C ARG A 113 10.43 0.68 2.85
N VAL A 114 9.37 1.03 2.16
CA VAL A 114 8.02 0.56 2.39
C VAL A 114 7.51 -0.05 1.10
N ARG A 115 7.28 -1.34 1.12
CA ARG A 115 6.78 -2.10 -0.02
C ARG A 115 5.26 -2.02 -0.04
N SER A 116 4.73 -1.22 -0.94
CA SER A 116 3.29 -0.98 -1.05
C SER A 116 2.73 -1.69 -2.28
N LEU A 117 1.87 -2.67 -2.06
CA LEU A 117 1.27 -3.49 -3.10
C LEU A 117 -0.21 -3.19 -3.28
N GLN A 118 -0.64 -2.95 -4.53
CA GLN A 118 -2.05 -2.87 -4.84
C GLN A 118 -2.60 -4.20 -5.33
N LEU A 119 -3.59 -4.74 -4.62
CA LEU A 119 -4.32 -5.94 -4.99
C LEU A 119 -5.67 -5.61 -5.64
N TYR A 120 -6.11 -6.48 -6.55
CA TYR A 120 -7.50 -6.50 -7.00
C TYR A 120 -8.03 -7.92 -7.16
N GLY A 121 -9.32 -8.09 -6.93
CA GLY A 121 -10.04 -9.35 -7.05
C GLY A 121 -11.51 -9.16 -6.72
N VAL A 122 -12.28 -10.22 -6.90
CA VAL A 122 -13.74 -10.24 -6.63
C VAL A 122 -14.15 -11.40 -5.71
N ASP A 123 -13.18 -12.12 -5.19
CA ASP A 123 -13.39 -13.27 -4.30
C ASP A 123 -12.69 -13.00 -2.96
N PRO A 124 -13.43 -12.82 -1.86
CA PRO A 124 -12.86 -12.49 -0.56
C PRO A 124 -11.86 -13.53 -0.05
N ALA A 125 -12.13 -14.83 -0.25
CA ALA A 125 -11.25 -15.89 0.21
C ALA A 125 -9.91 -15.90 -0.57
N VAL A 126 -9.96 -15.65 -1.87
CA VAL A 126 -8.75 -15.54 -2.71
C VAL A 126 -7.96 -14.28 -2.36
N MET A 127 -8.64 -13.17 -2.09
CA MET A 127 -7.98 -11.93 -1.65
C MET A 127 -7.26 -12.13 -0.31
N ALA A 128 -7.92 -12.74 0.66
CA ALA A 128 -7.30 -13.06 1.96
C ALA A 128 -6.08 -13.98 1.80
N ARG A 129 -6.18 -15.07 1.02
CA ARG A 129 -5.06 -15.97 0.75
C ARG A 129 -3.87 -15.28 0.10
N ALA A 130 -4.13 -14.45 -0.91
CA ALA A 130 -3.10 -13.65 -1.57
C ALA A 130 -2.40 -12.71 -0.58
N THR A 131 -3.16 -12.04 0.27
CA THR A 131 -2.65 -11.15 1.32
C THR A 131 -1.76 -11.91 2.31
N THR A 132 -2.25 -13.03 2.85
CA THR A 132 -1.47 -13.89 3.75
C THR A 132 -0.16 -14.33 3.12
N MET A 133 -0.21 -14.82 1.87
CA MET A 133 0.99 -15.25 1.14
C MET A 133 2.02 -14.13 0.98
N LEU A 134 1.58 -12.90 0.66
CA LEU A 134 2.48 -11.76 0.51
C LEU A 134 3.17 -11.40 1.82
N ILE A 135 2.46 -11.46 2.95
CA ILE A 135 2.98 -11.14 4.27
C ILE A 135 3.94 -12.24 4.76
N GLU A 136 3.56 -13.51 4.63
CA GLU A 136 4.37 -14.65 5.06
C GLU A 136 5.66 -14.81 4.23
N ARG A 137 5.64 -14.41 2.95
CA ARG A 137 6.83 -14.36 2.09
C ARG A 137 7.64 -13.07 2.24
N ASP A 138 7.28 -12.20 3.17
CA ASP A 138 7.95 -10.91 3.43
C ASP A 138 8.04 -10.02 2.18
N LEU A 139 6.96 -9.94 1.40
CA LEU A 139 6.92 -9.18 0.13
C LEU A 139 6.23 -7.82 0.25
N THR A 140 5.58 -7.52 1.38
CA THR A 140 4.79 -6.28 1.53
C THR A 140 4.82 -5.73 2.94
N ASP A 141 4.70 -4.41 3.06
CA ASP A 141 4.54 -3.66 4.31
C ASP A 141 3.21 -2.87 4.32
N HIS A 142 2.50 -2.86 3.20
CA HIS A 142 1.25 -2.15 3.03
C HIS A 142 0.44 -2.76 1.88
N ILE A 143 -0.84 -2.97 2.08
CA ILE A 143 -1.78 -3.45 1.06
C ILE A 143 -2.76 -2.33 0.68
N ASP A 144 -2.83 -2.01 -0.60
CA ASP A 144 -3.87 -1.14 -1.16
C ASP A 144 -4.87 -1.95 -1.99
N LEU A 145 -6.17 -1.66 -1.86
CA LEU A 145 -7.22 -2.36 -2.57
C LEU A 145 -7.76 -1.53 -3.74
N ASN A 146 -7.76 -2.11 -4.94
CA ASN A 146 -8.24 -1.46 -6.14
C ASN A 146 -9.76 -1.62 -6.30
N PHE A 147 -10.46 -0.54 -6.04
CA PHE A 147 -11.89 -0.39 -6.33
C PHE A 147 -12.16 0.80 -7.27
N GLY A 148 -11.17 1.16 -8.09
CA GLY A 148 -11.27 2.32 -8.98
C GLY A 148 -10.87 2.07 -10.44
N CYS A 149 -10.42 0.86 -10.81
CA CYS A 149 -10.05 0.56 -12.19
C CYS A 149 -11.29 0.56 -13.10
N PRO A 150 -11.36 1.41 -14.15
CA PRO A 150 -12.52 1.51 -15.02
C PRO A 150 -12.46 0.56 -16.23
N VAL A 151 -11.35 -0.16 -16.41
CA VAL A 151 -11.09 -0.98 -17.61
C VAL A 151 -12.15 -2.07 -17.75
N PRO A 152 -12.78 -2.23 -18.95
CA PRO A 152 -13.83 -3.22 -19.18
C PRO A 152 -13.47 -4.66 -18.82
N LYS A 153 -12.20 -5.05 -19.00
CA LYS A 153 -11.71 -6.38 -18.61
C LYS A 153 -11.86 -6.65 -17.10
N VAL A 154 -11.83 -5.61 -16.28
CA VAL A 154 -11.97 -5.69 -14.81
C VAL A 154 -13.44 -5.50 -14.43
N THR A 155 -14.10 -4.45 -14.94
CA THR A 155 -15.45 -4.08 -14.52
C THR A 155 -16.53 -5.05 -15.02
N LYS A 156 -16.37 -5.63 -16.21
CA LYS A 156 -17.27 -6.69 -16.71
C LYS A 156 -17.29 -7.95 -15.83
N LYS A 157 -16.21 -8.18 -15.08
CA LYS A 157 -16.13 -9.25 -14.07
C LYS A 157 -16.63 -8.81 -12.69
N GLY A 158 -17.14 -7.58 -12.60
CA GLY A 158 -17.68 -7.00 -11.36
C GLY A 158 -16.62 -6.47 -10.39
N GLY A 159 -15.39 -6.27 -10.86
CA GLY A 159 -14.28 -5.72 -10.06
C GLY A 159 -14.02 -4.24 -10.34
N GLY A 160 -12.96 -3.70 -9.75
CA GLY A 160 -12.54 -2.32 -9.93
C GLY A 160 -13.63 -1.32 -9.57
N ALA A 161 -13.89 -0.32 -10.45
CA ALA A 161 -14.81 0.77 -10.19
C ALA A 161 -16.30 0.33 -10.07
N ALA A 162 -16.65 -0.85 -10.56
CA ALA A 162 -18.01 -1.40 -10.42
C ALA A 162 -18.26 -2.04 -9.04
N LEU A 163 -17.20 -2.28 -8.26
CA LEU A 163 -17.31 -3.07 -7.04
C LEU A 163 -17.98 -2.33 -5.88
N PRO A 164 -17.72 -1.02 -5.63
CA PRO A 164 -18.41 -0.28 -4.58
C PRO A 164 -19.94 -0.22 -4.72
N TRP A 165 -20.46 -0.42 -5.93
CA TRP A 165 -21.90 -0.57 -6.17
C TRP A 165 -22.48 -1.86 -5.56
N LYS A 166 -21.65 -2.91 -5.43
CA LYS A 166 -21.99 -4.19 -4.80
C LYS A 166 -21.60 -4.14 -3.32
N ARG A 167 -22.35 -3.40 -2.51
CA ARG A 167 -22.03 -3.01 -1.13
C ARG A 167 -21.57 -4.18 -0.27
N ASP A 168 -22.29 -5.31 -0.29
CA ASP A 168 -21.98 -6.47 0.54
C ASP A 168 -20.63 -7.10 0.11
N LEU A 169 -20.44 -7.30 -1.19
CA LEU A 169 -19.19 -7.85 -1.71
C LEU A 169 -17.99 -6.91 -1.45
N PHE A 170 -18.20 -5.60 -1.54
CA PHE A 170 -17.17 -4.62 -1.18
C PHE A 170 -16.77 -4.76 0.29
N ALA A 171 -17.78 -4.84 1.18
CA ALA A 171 -17.54 -5.01 2.60
C ALA A 171 -16.84 -6.32 2.92
N ASP A 172 -17.28 -7.43 2.31
CA ASP A 172 -16.66 -8.75 2.49
C ASP A 172 -15.19 -8.78 2.06
N LEU A 173 -14.87 -8.14 0.92
CA LEU A 173 -13.49 -8.04 0.42
C LEU A 173 -12.59 -7.24 1.36
N VAL A 174 -13.05 -6.06 1.78
CA VAL A 174 -12.28 -5.22 2.72
C VAL A 174 -12.06 -5.95 4.04
N ALA A 175 -13.13 -6.51 4.62
CA ALA A 175 -13.06 -7.26 5.88
C ALA A 175 -12.14 -8.49 5.79
N ALA A 176 -12.18 -9.22 4.68
CA ALA A 176 -11.33 -10.39 4.48
C ALA A 176 -9.85 -10.03 4.42
N VAL A 177 -9.50 -8.93 3.74
CA VAL A 177 -8.10 -8.47 3.62
C VAL A 177 -7.61 -7.87 4.94
N VAL A 178 -8.42 -7.06 5.62
CA VAL A 178 -8.05 -6.50 6.94
C VAL A 178 -7.75 -7.63 7.93
N ARG A 179 -8.65 -8.60 8.06
CA ARG A 179 -8.40 -9.79 8.93
C ARG A 179 -7.14 -10.55 8.53
N ALA A 180 -6.91 -10.77 7.24
CA ALA A 180 -5.71 -11.45 6.77
C ALA A 180 -4.43 -10.68 7.11
N CYS A 181 -4.46 -9.33 7.04
CA CYS A 181 -3.35 -8.48 7.47
C CYS A 181 -3.11 -8.57 8.97
N ASP A 182 -4.18 -8.53 9.78
CA ASP A 182 -4.08 -8.63 11.24
C ASP A 182 -3.48 -9.98 11.63
N GLU A 183 -4.06 -11.09 11.18
CA GLU A 183 -3.64 -12.45 11.52
C GLU A 183 -2.23 -12.81 11.03
N ALA A 184 -1.91 -12.49 9.76
CA ALA A 184 -0.60 -12.78 9.20
C ALA A 184 0.46 -11.80 9.71
N GLY A 185 0.07 -10.54 9.94
CA GLY A 185 0.92 -9.50 10.52
C GLY A 185 1.32 -9.84 11.95
N GLU A 186 0.38 -10.30 12.79
CA GLU A 186 0.67 -10.76 14.15
C GLU A 186 1.70 -11.90 14.14
N ARG A 187 1.50 -12.91 13.28
CA ARG A 187 2.47 -14.02 13.14
C ARG A 187 3.84 -13.55 12.66
N ALA A 188 3.89 -12.51 11.82
CA ALA A 188 5.13 -11.92 11.31
C ALA A 188 5.75 -10.86 12.25
N GLY A 189 5.08 -10.50 13.35
CA GLY A 189 5.49 -9.44 14.27
C GLY A 189 5.46 -8.04 13.64
N ARG A 190 4.56 -7.81 12.66
CA ARG A 190 4.44 -6.56 11.91
C ARG A 190 2.98 -6.12 11.79
N ASP A 191 2.77 -4.82 11.83
CA ASP A 191 1.46 -4.21 11.59
C ASP A 191 1.38 -3.78 10.12
N ILE A 192 0.51 -4.42 9.34
CA ILE A 192 0.37 -4.23 7.89
C ILE A 192 -0.93 -3.47 7.61
N PRO A 193 -0.87 -2.16 7.38
CA PRO A 193 -2.07 -1.36 7.13
C PRO A 193 -2.71 -1.69 5.76
N VAL A 194 -4.04 -1.59 5.73
CA VAL A 194 -4.83 -1.71 4.50
C VAL A 194 -5.37 -0.36 4.12
N THR A 195 -5.23 0.02 2.84
CA THR A 195 -5.91 1.19 2.27
C THR A 195 -6.83 0.78 1.12
N VAL A 196 -7.74 1.66 0.76
CA VAL A 196 -8.63 1.45 -0.38
C VAL A 196 -8.55 2.63 -1.35
N LYS A 197 -8.53 2.33 -2.66
CA LYS A 197 -8.59 3.35 -3.70
C LYS A 197 -9.86 3.18 -4.52
N ILE A 198 -10.73 4.21 -4.50
CA ILE A 198 -12.05 4.23 -5.14
C ILE A 198 -12.17 5.35 -6.17
N ARG A 199 -13.27 5.35 -6.92
CA ARG A 199 -13.78 6.48 -7.72
C ARG A 199 -15.04 7.07 -7.06
N ILE A 200 -15.53 8.22 -7.58
CA ILE A 200 -16.78 8.85 -7.12
C ILE A 200 -17.95 7.88 -7.24
N GLY A 201 -18.02 7.15 -8.32
CA GLY A 201 -19.08 6.19 -8.62
C GLY A 201 -18.95 5.66 -10.04
N ILE A 202 -20.06 5.15 -10.59
CA ILE A 202 -20.15 4.67 -11.97
C ILE A 202 -20.37 5.86 -12.91
N ASP A 203 -21.34 6.70 -12.60
CA ASP A 203 -21.72 7.92 -13.31
C ASP A 203 -22.25 8.96 -12.32
N ALA A 204 -22.83 10.06 -12.82
CA ALA A 204 -23.34 11.14 -11.98
C ALA A 204 -24.59 10.76 -11.16
N GLU A 205 -25.33 9.74 -11.59
CA GLU A 205 -26.54 9.28 -10.91
C GLU A 205 -26.26 8.13 -9.92
N HIS A 206 -25.10 7.47 -10.08
CA HIS A 206 -24.71 6.28 -9.30
C HIS A 206 -23.38 6.54 -8.55
N GLU A 207 -23.44 7.49 -7.62
CA GLU A 207 -22.32 7.77 -6.73
C GLU A 207 -22.24 6.71 -5.61
N THR A 208 -21.02 6.27 -5.31
CA THR A 208 -20.76 5.23 -4.31
C THR A 208 -19.70 5.63 -3.28
N ALA A 209 -18.99 6.74 -3.51
CA ALA A 209 -17.80 7.10 -2.75
C ALA A 209 -18.05 7.23 -1.25
N THR A 210 -19.12 7.92 -0.85
CA THR A 210 -19.42 8.18 0.56
C THR A 210 -19.72 6.87 1.31
N ASP A 211 -20.59 6.04 0.76
CA ASP A 211 -20.96 4.77 1.39
C ASP A 211 -19.77 3.81 1.47
N ALA A 212 -18.98 3.74 0.38
CA ALA A 212 -17.78 2.92 0.35
C ALA A 212 -16.73 3.41 1.36
N ALA A 213 -16.54 4.73 1.49
CA ALA A 213 -15.60 5.30 2.46
C ALA A 213 -16.00 4.98 3.90
N LEU A 214 -17.26 5.18 4.25
CA LEU A 214 -17.78 4.87 5.59
C LEU A 214 -17.70 3.37 5.90
N SER A 215 -17.99 2.52 4.92
CA SER A 215 -17.86 1.07 5.05
C SER A 215 -16.41 0.66 5.27
N ALA A 216 -15.49 1.14 4.44
CA ALA A 216 -14.06 0.84 4.57
C ALA A 216 -13.49 1.29 5.92
N GLN A 217 -13.86 2.48 6.38
CA GLN A 217 -13.46 2.99 7.70
C GLN A 217 -13.94 2.09 8.83
N LYS A 218 -15.21 1.68 8.82
CA LYS A 218 -15.79 0.77 9.85
C LYS A 218 -15.10 -0.60 9.86
N LEU A 219 -14.60 -1.04 8.71
CA LEU A 219 -13.95 -2.34 8.54
C LEU A 219 -12.43 -2.29 8.82
N GLY A 220 -11.89 -1.15 9.23
CA GLY A 220 -10.50 -1.04 9.65
C GLY A 220 -9.52 -0.60 8.57
N ALA A 221 -9.98 -0.10 7.41
CA ALA A 221 -9.08 0.51 6.46
C ALA A 221 -8.39 1.76 7.05
N ALA A 222 -7.07 1.80 6.96
CA ALA A 222 -6.24 2.84 7.56
C ALA A 222 -6.29 4.18 6.80
N ALA A 223 -6.64 4.15 5.50
CA ALA A 223 -6.87 5.34 4.70
C ALA A 223 -7.68 5.01 3.44
N LEU A 224 -8.21 6.06 2.82
CA LEU A 224 -8.94 5.97 1.56
C LEU A 224 -8.40 7.01 0.57
N THR A 225 -8.21 6.59 -0.67
CA THR A 225 -7.86 7.47 -1.80
C THR A 225 -9.04 7.58 -2.76
N LEU A 226 -9.50 8.80 -2.97
CA LEU A 226 -10.55 9.10 -3.94
C LEU A 226 -9.96 9.60 -5.25
N HIS A 227 -10.20 8.88 -6.35
CA HIS A 227 -10.02 9.42 -7.69
C HIS A 227 -11.28 10.23 -8.04
N ALA A 228 -11.14 11.55 -8.15
CA ALA A 228 -12.24 12.49 -8.33
C ALA A 228 -12.84 12.44 -9.76
N ARG A 229 -13.18 11.24 -10.23
CA ARG A 229 -13.89 10.94 -11.47
C ARG A 229 -14.79 9.74 -11.27
N THR A 230 -15.86 9.67 -12.05
CA THR A 230 -16.69 8.46 -12.15
C THR A 230 -16.01 7.42 -13.04
N GLN A 231 -16.56 6.18 -13.09
CA GLN A 231 -16.07 5.14 -13.99
C GLN A 231 -16.16 5.57 -15.46
N ASN A 232 -17.23 6.29 -15.83
CA ASN A 232 -17.51 6.67 -17.21
C ASN A 232 -16.74 7.90 -17.67
N GLN A 233 -16.14 8.66 -16.75
CA GLN A 233 -15.30 9.82 -17.09
C GLN A 233 -13.89 9.37 -17.50
N HIS A 234 -13.52 9.66 -18.75
CA HIS A 234 -12.20 9.46 -19.30
C HIS A 234 -11.33 10.72 -19.16
N TYR A 235 -10.05 10.61 -19.50
CA TYR A 235 -9.18 11.78 -19.62
C TYR A 235 -9.65 12.60 -20.85
N ALA A 236 -9.96 13.85 -20.60
CA ALA A 236 -10.24 14.84 -21.67
C ALA A 236 -8.91 15.40 -22.21
#